data_fbfdca8fef51e8b6eaff7e2398839e17
#
_entry.id   fbfdca8fef51e8b6eaff7e2398839e17
#
_cell.length_a   1.000
_cell.length_b   1.000
_cell.length_c   1.000
_cell.angle_alpha   90.00
_cell.angle_beta   90.00
_cell.angle_gamma   90.00
#
_symmetry.space_group_name_H-M   'P 1'
#
loop_
_entity.id
_entity.type
_entity.pdbx_description
1 polymer ?
#
loop_
_entity_poly.entity_id
_entity_poly.type
_entity_poly.pdbx_seq_one_letter_code
_entity_poly.pdbx_strand_id
1 'polypeptide(L)'
;MKTQTQKVSMAEKIGYSLGDGSANLIFQMMMMFQLFFYTDVFGIKATAAGMILLVARIFDAFVDPVVGILSDRTNTRWGKYRPWLLWTAIPFAVFFILAFTTPDLSERGKIIYAGITYTLLMSIYSFNNTPYASLGGVMTSDIKERTSISSVRFVTATIATFVVQGLTLPLVSKFGQGDDQRGWFLTITLFAIIGVVLLVITFFSAKERILTLFLFTTLAMWGSSMSYYFNYFVDKTALFDFLQNFGLVRIEGETYGMWHTFLDAFGLIAQPDHSNVFAVGFSLFNMIGQVITLAGVILLSGFLSNIFGKRNVFLICLALTAFFTALFFVVDSTNISTIFIINCLKSLAYAPTIPLLWAMMGDVADHSEWVNHRRATGFVFAGVVFALKAGLGIGGAICGAIVDSFGFVSNTVLTENAIFGIRLTSSVIPAITFFVGVIALFFYPISKKLNEHIQDDLAKRRLENN
;
A
#
# COMPACT_ATOMS: atom_id res chain seq x y z
N MET A 1 -20.37 -37.57 -10.81
CA MET A 1 -20.14 -36.48 -11.76
C MET A 1 -18.96 -35.64 -11.27
N LYS A 2 -17.85 -35.55 -12.02
CA LYS A 2 -16.74 -34.66 -11.67
C LYS A 2 -17.27 -33.23 -11.80
N THR A 3 -17.42 -32.53 -10.66
CA THR A 3 -17.65 -31.08 -10.65
C THR A 3 -16.53 -30.45 -11.46
N GLN A 4 -16.84 -29.92 -12.63
CA GLN A 4 -15.90 -29.16 -13.44
C GLN A 4 -15.48 -27.94 -12.59
N THR A 5 -14.29 -27.99 -12.01
CA THR A 5 -13.65 -26.83 -11.40
C THR A 5 -13.51 -25.76 -12.50
N GLN A 6 -14.35 -24.73 -12.44
CA GLN A 6 -14.28 -23.62 -13.39
C GLN A 6 -12.96 -22.88 -13.18
N LYS A 7 -11.96 -23.23 -13.98
CA LYS A 7 -10.68 -22.52 -14.03
C LYS A 7 -10.93 -21.10 -14.53
N VAL A 8 -10.44 -20.10 -13.79
CA VAL A 8 -10.45 -18.71 -14.23
C VAL A 8 -9.28 -18.52 -15.21
N SER A 9 -9.55 -17.96 -16.39
CA SER A 9 -8.50 -17.75 -17.39
C SER A 9 -7.43 -16.77 -16.89
N MET A 10 -6.18 -16.91 -17.33
CA MET A 10 -5.09 -16.00 -16.94
C MET A 10 -5.40 -14.55 -17.36
N ALA A 11 -6.01 -14.36 -18.53
CA ALA A 11 -6.44 -13.04 -19.00
C ALA A 11 -7.48 -12.40 -18.07
N GLU A 12 -8.44 -13.18 -17.54
CA GLU A 12 -9.41 -12.70 -16.56
C GLU A 12 -8.77 -12.38 -15.21
N LYS A 13 -7.77 -13.19 -14.76
CA LYS A 13 -6.99 -12.92 -13.54
C LYS A 13 -6.19 -11.62 -13.66
N ILE A 14 -5.49 -11.43 -14.76
CA ILE A 14 -4.71 -10.22 -15.03
C ILE A 14 -5.65 -9.01 -15.13
N GLY A 15 -6.69 -9.10 -15.95
CA GLY A 15 -7.64 -8.00 -16.13
C GLY A 15 -8.33 -7.57 -14.83
N TYR A 16 -8.73 -8.54 -13.98
CA TYR A 16 -9.23 -8.24 -12.65
C TYR A 16 -8.14 -7.58 -11.78
N SER A 17 -6.91 -8.09 -11.80
CA SER A 17 -5.82 -7.57 -10.97
C SER A 17 -5.41 -6.14 -11.31
N LEU A 18 -5.64 -5.68 -12.54
CA LEU A 18 -5.40 -4.28 -12.95
C LEU A 18 -6.24 -3.27 -12.14
N GLY A 19 -7.43 -3.68 -11.64
CA GLY A 19 -8.22 -2.86 -10.72
C GLY A 19 -7.51 -2.63 -9.38
N ASP A 20 -6.81 -3.64 -8.88
CA ASP A 20 -5.97 -3.50 -7.69
C ASP A 20 -4.75 -2.60 -7.97
N GLY A 21 -4.19 -2.68 -9.17
CA GLY A 21 -3.16 -1.76 -9.65
C GLY A 21 -3.63 -0.30 -9.63
N SER A 22 -4.83 -0.02 -10.16
CA SER A 22 -5.43 1.32 -10.11
C SER A 22 -5.67 1.80 -8.68
N ALA A 23 -6.31 0.97 -7.86
CA ALA A 23 -6.58 1.30 -6.46
C ALA A 23 -5.29 1.57 -5.69
N ASN A 24 -4.23 0.77 -5.93
CA ASN A 24 -2.94 0.94 -5.28
C ASN A 24 -2.15 2.16 -5.77
N LEU A 25 -2.25 2.56 -7.04
CA LEU A 25 -1.66 3.83 -7.50
C LEU A 25 -2.15 4.99 -6.62
N ILE A 26 -3.44 5.11 -6.39
CA ILE A 26 -4.03 6.20 -5.61
C ILE A 26 -3.80 5.98 -4.11
N PHE A 27 -3.99 4.75 -3.63
CA PHE A 27 -3.82 4.40 -2.23
C PHE A 27 -2.39 4.68 -1.73
N GLN A 28 -1.38 4.27 -2.48
CA GLN A 28 0.02 4.48 -2.12
C GLN A 28 0.39 5.98 -2.13
N MET A 29 -0.19 6.76 -3.05
CA MET A 29 -0.03 8.21 -3.04
C MET A 29 -0.58 8.83 -1.75
N MET A 30 -1.81 8.47 -1.37
CA MET A 30 -2.43 8.93 -0.13
C MET A 30 -1.64 8.50 1.11
N MET A 31 -1.07 7.29 1.08
CA MET A 31 -0.36 6.72 2.21
C MET A 31 1.00 7.35 2.44
N MET A 32 1.77 7.53 1.38
CA MET A 32 3.17 7.93 1.48
C MET A 32 3.37 9.44 1.38
N PHE A 33 2.57 10.08 0.52
CA PHE A 33 2.86 11.43 0.11
C PHE A 33 1.83 12.48 0.54
N GLN A 34 0.62 12.07 1.00
CA GLN A 34 -0.42 13.04 1.34
C GLN A 34 -0.03 13.97 2.49
N LEU A 35 0.55 13.42 3.55
CA LEU A 35 1.01 14.22 4.68
C LEU A 35 2.13 15.17 4.25
N PHE A 36 3.13 14.65 3.55
CA PHE A 36 4.23 15.43 3.00
C PHE A 36 3.74 16.55 2.07
N PHE A 37 2.82 16.24 1.14
CA PHE A 37 2.24 17.23 0.25
C PHE A 37 1.51 18.34 1.03
N TYR A 38 0.74 18.00 2.05
CA TYR A 38 0.03 18.98 2.85
C TYR A 38 0.95 19.90 3.66
N THR A 39 2.05 19.36 4.18
CA THR A 39 2.99 20.15 5.00
C THR A 39 3.97 20.94 4.16
N ASP A 40 4.64 20.30 3.23
CA ASP A 40 5.83 20.85 2.55
C ASP A 40 5.47 21.56 1.23
N VAL A 41 4.35 21.22 0.58
CA VAL A 41 3.93 21.80 -0.70
C VAL A 41 2.73 22.74 -0.54
N PHE A 42 1.69 22.30 0.17
CA PHE A 42 0.48 23.13 0.40
C PHE A 42 0.61 24.09 1.58
N GLY A 43 1.55 23.82 2.50
CA GLY A 43 1.88 24.69 3.62
C GLY A 43 0.86 24.67 4.77
N ILE A 44 0.26 23.51 5.05
CA ILE A 44 -0.60 23.26 6.22
C ILE A 44 0.27 22.75 7.37
N LYS A 45 0.00 23.23 8.62
CA LYS A 45 0.70 22.72 9.81
C LYS A 45 0.54 21.20 9.95
N ALA A 46 1.61 20.50 10.31
CA ALA A 46 1.64 19.03 10.40
C ALA A 46 0.53 18.47 11.30
N THR A 47 0.24 19.11 12.44
CA THR A 47 -0.85 18.72 13.35
C THR A 47 -2.21 18.81 12.66
N ALA A 48 -2.48 19.91 11.92
CA ALA A 48 -3.74 20.08 11.20
C ALA A 48 -3.86 19.08 10.06
N ALA A 49 -2.79 18.85 9.29
CA ALA A 49 -2.74 17.84 8.25
C ALA A 49 -2.99 16.42 8.80
N GLY A 50 -2.33 16.04 9.90
CA GLY A 50 -2.55 14.77 10.59
C GLY A 50 -4.00 14.58 11.07
N MET A 51 -4.62 15.65 11.60
CA MET A 51 -6.03 15.63 12.01
C MET A 51 -6.99 15.47 10.83
N ILE A 52 -6.71 16.11 9.69
CA ILE A 52 -7.48 15.91 8.45
C ILE A 52 -7.46 14.44 8.04
N LEU A 53 -6.26 13.84 8.01
CA LEU A 53 -6.09 12.44 7.63
C LEU A 53 -6.82 11.50 8.59
N LEU A 54 -6.75 11.77 9.91
CA LEU A 54 -7.42 10.96 10.93
C LEU A 54 -8.95 11.04 10.79
N VAL A 55 -9.51 12.26 10.76
CA VAL A 55 -10.96 12.48 10.70
C VAL A 55 -11.56 11.88 9.43
N ALA A 56 -10.91 12.10 8.27
CA ALA A 56 -11.36 11.54 7.01
C ALA A 56 -11.35 10.01 7.04
N ARG A 57 -10.36 9.38 7.66
CA ARG A 57 -10.27 7.92 7.77
C ARG A 57 -11.29 7.33 8.73
N ILE A 58 -11.57 7.99 9.84
CA ILE A 58 -12.66 7.58 10.75
C ILE A 58 -14.00 7.67 10.01
N PHE A 59 -14.24 8.77 9.29
CA PHE A 59 -15.46 8.92 8.49
C PHE A 59 -15.60 7.80 7.44
N ASP A 60 -14.54 7.54 6.70
CA ASP A 60 -14.48 6.51 5.66
C ASP A 60 -14.75 5.10 6.20
N ALA A 61 -14.30 4.80 7.43
CA ALA A 61 -14.59 3.52 8.08
C ALA A 61 -16.10 3.27 8.30
N PHE A 62 -16.90 4.33 8.47
CA PHE A 62 -18.36 4.23 8.52
C PHE A 62 -19.00 4.15 7.12
N VAL A 63 -18.33 4.68 6.09
CA VAL A 63 -18.80 4.60 4.70
C VAL A 63 -18.73 3.16 4.17
N ASP A 64 -17.72 2.37 4.53
CA ASP A 64 -17.52 1.02 4.03
C ASP A 64 -18.70 0.06 4.25
N PRO A 65 -19.28 -0.08 5.45
CA PRO A 65 -20.46 -0.91 5.65
C PRO A 65 -21.66 -0.47 4.81
N VAL A 66 -21.83 0.85 4.66
CA VAL A 66 -22.90 1.41 3.84
C VAL A 66 -22.68 1.04 2.36
N VAL A 67 -21.46 1.20 1.85
CA VAL A 67 -21.11 0.81 0.47
C VAL A 67 -21.27 -0.69 0.26
N GLY A 68 -20.87 -1.50 1.24
CA GLY A 68 -21.08 -2.96 1.22
C GLY A 68 -22.55 -3.32 1.03
N ILE A 69 -23.44 -2.72 1.83
CA ILE A 69 -24.89 -2.95 1.73
C ILE A 69 -25.45 -2.45 0.38
N LEU A 70 -25.00 -1.28 -0.09
CA LEU A 70 -25.44 -0.71 -1.37
C LEU A 70 -24.99 -1.58 -2.54
N SER A 71 -23.75 -2.05 -2.53
CA SER A 71 -23.21 -2.92 -3.59
C SER A 71 -23.91 -4.29 -3.61
N ASP A 72 -24.22 -4.86 -2.44
CA ASP A 72 -24.98 -6.12 -2.34
C ASP A 72 -26.42 -6.00 -2.86
N ARG A 73 -27.03 -4.83 -2.73
CA ARG A 73 -28.39 -4.53 -3.24
C ARG A 73 -28.42 -4.10 -4.69
N THR A 74 -27.28 -3.75 -5.26
CA THR A 74 -27.17 -3.36 -6.66
C THR A 74 -27.48 -4.56 -7.55
N ASN A 75 -28.41 -4.38 -8.49
CA ASN A 75 -28.76 -5.41 -9.47
C ASN A 75 -28.85 -4.77 -10.87
N THR A 76 -27.83 -4.98 -11.67
CA THR A 76 -27.75 -4.44 -13.03
C THR A 76 -27.47 -5.55 -14.04
N ARG A 77 -27.67 -5.25 -15.33
CA ARG A 77 -27.30 -6.16 -16.44
C ARG A 77 -25.79 -6.51 -16.49
N TRP A 78 -24.95 -5.73 -15.78
CA TRP A 78 -23.51 -5.92 -15.71
C TRP A 78 -23.06 -6.66 -14.45
N GLY A 79 -23.98 -7.01 -13.54
CA GLY A 79 -23.74 -7.63 -12.24
C GLY A 79 -24.00 -6.67 -11.07
N LYS A 80 -23.56 -7.07 -9.86
CA LYS A 80 -23.73 -6.30 -8.62
C LYS A 80 -22.58 -5.33 -8.40
N TYR A 81 -21.33 -5.80 -8.56
CA TYR A 81 -20.11 -5.10 -8.15
C TYR A 81 -19.40 -4.40 -9.31
N ARG A 82 -19.40 -5.00 -10.51
CA ARG A 82 -18.74 -4.45 -11.71
C ARG A 82 -19.17 -3.02 -12.07
N PRO A 83 -20.48 -2.64 -12.01
CA PRO A 83 -20.91 -1.28 -12.35
C PRO A 83 -20.21 -0.20 -11.52
N TRP A 84 -19.94 -0.50 -10.24
CA TRP A 84 -19.29 0.45 -9.33
C TRP A 84 -17.91 0.87 -9.80
N LEU A 85 -17.14 -0.05 -10.41
CA LEU A 85 -15.82 0.25 -10.97
C LEU A 85 -15.89 1.32 -12.05
N LEU A 86 -16.89 1.24 -12.92
CA LEU A 86 -17.07 2.20 -14.00
C LEU A 86 -17.64 3.53 -13.50
N TRP A 87 -18.67 3.48 -12.62
CA TRP A 87 -19.31 4.68 -12.09
C TRP A 87 -18.37 5.54 -11.25
N THR A 88 -17.46 4.92 -10.54
CA THR A 88 -16.50 5.62 -9.67
C THR A 88 -15.21 6.02 -10.37
N ALA A 89 -14.90 5.50 -11.56
CA ALA A 89 -13.61 5.74 -12.24
C ALA A 89 -13.31 7.23 -12.46
N ILE A 90 -14.27 7.98 -13.00
CA ILE A 90 -14.09 9.42 -13.25
C ILE A 90 -14.11 10.24 -11.95
N PRO A 91 -15.12 10.10 -11.03
CA PRO A 91 -15.06 10.78 -9.75
C PRO A 91 -13.77 10.50 -8.97
N PHE A 92 -13.26 9.28 -9.02
CA PHE A 92 -12.02 8.89 -8.34
C PHE A 92 -10.82 9.69 -8.87
N ALA A 93 -10.66 9.77 -10.20
CA ALA A 93 -9.60 10.57 -10.81
C ALA A 93 -9.73 12.07 -10.48
N VAL A 94 -10.95 12.62 -10.53
CA VAL A 94 -11.19 14.05 -10.23
C VAL A 94 -10.81 14.38 -8.79
N PHE A 95 -11.30 13.63 -7.81
CA PHE A 95 -10.98 13.91 -6.41
C PHE A 95 -9.54 13.60 -6.06
N PHE A 96 -8.90 12.65 -6.75
CA PHE A 96 -7.46 12.39 -6.62
C PHE A 96 -6.63 13.62 -7.07
N ILE A 97 -6.94 14.21 -8.22
CA ILE A 97 -6.30 15.42 -8.69
C ILE A 97 -6.55 16.58 -7.72
N LEU A 98 -7.80 16.80 -7.30
CA LEU A 98 -8.16 17.88 -6.37
C LEU A 98 -7.43 17.77 -5.03
N ALA A 99 -7.26 16.56 -4.48
CA ALA A 99 -6.58 16.36 -3.20
C ALA A 99 -5.08 16.71 -3.23
N PHE A 100 -4.49 16.79 -4.43
CA PHE A 100 -3.09 17.19 -4.67
C PHE A 100 -2.97 18.48 -5.49
N THR A 101 -3.98 19.35 -5.41
CA THR A 101 -3.96 20.69 -6.00
C THR A 101 -3.79 21.74 -4.90
N THR A 102 -3.08 22.81 -5.20
CA THR A 102 -2.73 23.88 -4.25
C THR A 102 -3.41 25.20 -4.62
N PRO A 103 -4.73 25.36 -4.41
CA PRO A 103 -5.39 26.64 -4.66
C PRO A 103 -4.86 27.73 -3.71
N ASP A 104 -4.79 28.95 -4.21
CA ASP A 104 -4.40 30.11 -3.40
C ASP A 104 -5.55 30.50 -2.44
N LEU A 105 -5.43 30.07 -1.21
CA LEU A 105 -6.44 30.24 -0.16
C LEU A 105 -5.79 30.74 1.14
N SER A 106 -6.61 31.36 2.00
CA SER A 106 -6.20 31.65 3.38
C SER A 106 -5.85 30.37 4.14
N GLU A 107 -5.10 30.47 5.25
CA GLU A 107 -4.69 29.30 6.05
C GLU A 107 -5.89 28.42 6.46
N ARG A 108 -6.99 29.02 6.90
CA ARG A 108 -8.24 28.32 7.20
C ARG A 108 -8.88 27.70 5.94
N GLY A 109 -8.83 28.41 4.82
CA GLY A 109 -9.35 27.93 3.54
C GLY A 109 -8.60 26.69 3.05
N LYS A 110 -7.27 26.65 3.21
CA LYS A 110 -6.44 25.49 2.89
C LYS A 110 -6.83 24.25 3.71
N ILE A 111 -7.03 24.40 5.02
CA ILE A 111 -7.44 23.30 5.91
C ILE A 111 -8.82 22.76 5.51
N ILE A 112 -9.79 23.63 5.25
CA ILE A 112 -11.15 23.24 4.82
C ILE A 112 -11.10 22.53 3.46
N TYR A 113 -10.37 23.10 2.49
CA TYR A 113 -10.21 22.51 1.16
C TYR A 113 -9.57 21.12 1.23
N ALA A 114 -8.45 20.97 1.94
CA ALA A 114 -7.77 19.70 2.14
C ALA A 114 -8.69 18.68 2.84
N GLY A 115 -9.42 19.10 3.87
CA GLY A 115 -10.36 18.24 4.59
C GLY A 115 -11.48 17.72 3.70
N ILE A 116 -12.10 18.59 2.91
CA ILE A 116 -13.19 18.22 2.00
C ILE A 116 -12.67 17.30 0.88
N THR A 117 -11.63 17.71 0.17
CA THR A 117 -11.12 16.97 -0.99
C THR A 117 -10.59 15.60 -0.59
N TYR A 118 -9.89 15.50 0.53
CA TYR A 118 -9.38 14.21 1.02
C TYR A 118 -10.50 13.29 1.52
N THR A 119 -11.49 13.83 2.25
CA THR A 119 -12.64 13.04 2.71
C THR A 119 -13.45 12.49 1.54
N LEU A 120 -13.68 13.32 0.51
CA LEU A 120 -14.37 12.88 -0.71
C LEU A 120 -13.54 11.85 -1.48
N LEU A 121 -12.22 12.04 -1.61
CA LEU A 121 -11.34 11.05 -2.22
C LEU A 121 -11.41 9.70 -1.49
N MET A 122 -11.36 9.70 -0.14
CA MET A 122 -11.48 8.50 0.67
C MET A 122 -12.83 7.82 0.48
N SER A 123 -13.92 8.59 0.48
CA SER A 123 -15.26 8.06 0.26
C SER A 123 -15.38 7.39 -1.13
N ILE A 124 -14.91 8.06 -2.19
CA ILE A 124 -14.93 7.49 -3.55
C ILE A 124 -14.01 6.26 -3.64
N TYR A 125 -12.86 6.28 -2.94
CA TYR A 125 -12.01 5.08 -2.81
C TYR A 125 -12.83 3.90 -2.25
N SER A 126 -13.65 4.11 -1.22
CA SER A 126 -14.51 3.08 -0.63
C SER A 126 -15.59 2.61 -1.60
N PHE A 127 -16.24 3.53 -2.32
CA PHE A 127 -17.22 3.20 -3.37
C PHE A 127 -16.62 2.43 -4.54
N ASN A 128 -15.31 2.52 -4.77
CA ASN A 128 -14.59 1.73 -5.76
C ASN A 128 -14.08 0.41 -5.18
N ASN A 129 -13.31 0.48 -4.07
CA ASN A 129 -12.52 -0.63 -3.57
C ASN A 129 -13.37 -1.70 -2.86
N THR A 130 -14.45 -1.33 -2.15
CA THR A 130 -15.32 -2.30 -1.46
C THR A 130 -16.07 -3.21 -2.45
N PRO A 131 -16.72 -2.69 -3.51
CA PRO A 131 -17.26 -3.55 -4.57
C PRO A 131 -16.18 -4.31 -5.34
N TYR A 132 -15.01 -3.70 -5.61
CA TYR A 132 -13.89 -4.39 -6.26
C TYR A 132 -13.41 -5.61 -5.46
N ALA A 133 -13.26 -5.44 -4.16
CA ALA A 133 -12.90 -6.53 -3.28
C ALA A 133 -13.96 -7.65 -3.27
N SER A 134 -15.23 -7.27 -3.19
CA SER A 134 -16.37 -8.18 -3.28
C SER A 134 -16.42 -8.92 -4.63
N LEU A 135 -16.05 -8.24 -5.72
CA LEU A 135 -15.95 -8.83 -7.06
C LEU A 135 -14.92 -9.97 -7.10
N GLY A 136 -13.73 -9.79 -6.53
CA GLY A 136 -12.72 -10.86 -6.43
C GLY A 136 -13.23 -12.10 -5.73
N GLY A 137 -14.06 -11.88 -4.74
CA GLY A 137 -14.70 -12.93 -3.99
C GLY A 137 -15.78 -13.70 -4.75
N VAL A 138 -16.38 -13.11 -5.77
CA VAL A 138 -17.42 -13.76 -6.60
C VAL A 138 -16.86 -14.36 -7.90
N MET A 139 -15.54 -14.31 -8.12
CA MET A 139 -14.90 -14.83 -9.35
C MET A 139 -14.76 -16.35 -9.38
N THR A 140 -14.54 -17.01 -8.24
CA THR A 140 -14.41 -18.47 -8.18
C THR A 140 -14.73 -19.05 -6.81
N SER A 141 -15.25 -20.26 -6.78
CA SER A 141 -15.42 -21.06 -5.56
C SER A 141 -14.23 -21.97 -5.24
N ASP A 142 -13.28 -22.13 -6.16
CA ASP A 142 -12.10 -22.99 -5.99
C ASP A 142 -11.02 -22.29 -5.17
N ILE A 143 -10.53 -22.93 -4.11
CA ILE A 143 -9.53 -22.39 -3.17
C ILE A 143 -8.17 -22.16 -3.86
N LYS A 144 -7.75 -23.09 -4.75
CA LYS A 144 -6.48 -22.95 -5.49
C LYS A 144 -6.55 -21.80 -6.49
N GLU A 145 -7.69 -21.67 -7.19
CA GLU A 145 -7.94 -20.56 -8.09
C GLU A 145 -7.99 -19.22 -7.37
N ARG A 146 -8.59 -19.15 -6.15
CA ARG A 146 -8.57 -17.94 -5.31
C ARG A 146 -7.15 -17.54 -4.92
N THR A 147 -6.33 -18.50 -4.50
CA THR A 147 -4.92 -18.24 -4.17
C THR A 147 -4.18 -17.70 -5.39
N SER A 148 -4.42 -18.28 -6.57
CA SER A 148 -3.85 -17.82 -7.83
C SER A 148 -4.29 -16.40 -8.19
N ILE A 149 -5.60 -16.09 -8.08
CA ILE A 149 -6.13 -14.73 -8.30
C ILE A 149 -5.50 -13.74 -7.32
N SER A 150 -5.41 -14.09 -6.03
CA SER A 150 -4.80 -13.25 -5.01
C SER A 150 -3.32 -13.00 -5.30
N SER A 151 -2.57 -14.03 -5.74
CA SER A 151 -1.16 -13.86 -6.10
C SER A 151 -0.97 -12.89 -7.27
N VAL A 152 -1.78 -13.01 -8.33
CA VAL A 152 -1.73 -12.08 -9.48
C VAL A 152 -2.12 -10.65 -9.06
N ARG A 153 -3.12 -10.50 -8.18
CA ARG A 153 -3.48 -9.19 -7.60
C ARG A 153 -2.29 -8.55 -6.89
N PHE A 154 -1.59 -9.31 -6.04
CA PHE A 154 -0.44 -8.78 -5.30
C PHE A 154 0.73 -8.40 -6.21
N VAL A 155 0.97 -9.16 -7.26
CA VAL A 155 1.95 -8.78 -8.29
C VAL A 155 1.60 -7.41 -8.86
N THR A 156 0.35 -7.22 -9.29
CA THR A 156 -0.10 -5.94 -9.87
C THR A 156 -0.09 -4.80 -8.85
N ALA A 157 -0.54 -5.04 -7.62
CA ALA A 157 -0.47 -4.07 -6.53
C ALA A 157 0.98 -3.67 -6.20
N THR A 158 1.91 -4.64 -6.19
CA THR A 158 3.33 -4.39 -5.96
C THR A 158 3.95 -3.59 -7.10
N ILE A 159 3.58 -3.86 -8.35
CA ILE A 159 4.02 -3.06 -9.51
C ILE A 159 3.52 -1.62 -9.37
N ALA A 160 2.25 -1.42 -9.03
CA ALA A 160 1.70 -0.08 -8.81
C ALA A 160 2.42 0.65 -7.67
N THR A 161 2.69 -0.05 -6.57
CA THR A 161 3.46 0.46 -5.43
C THR A 161 4.87 0.85 -5.85
N PHE A 162 5.55 0.01 -6.63
CA PHE A 162 6.88 0.29 -7.18
C PHE A 162 6.87 1.57 -8.04
N VAL A 163 5.87 1.73 -8.93
CA VAL A 163 5.71 2.91 -9.77
C VAL A 163 5.52 4.16 -8.92
N VAL A 164 4.61 4.13 -7.95
CA VAL A 164 4.36 5.28 -7.06
C VAL A 164 5.59 5.64 -6.24
N GLN A 165 6.17 4.65 -5.55
CA GLN A 165 7.28 4.89 -4.64
C GLN A 165 8.58 5.24 -5.35
N GLY A 166 8.77 4.71 -6.56
CA GLY A 166 9.97 4.94 -7.35
C GLY A 166 9.91 6.18 -8.24
N LEU A 167 8.74 6.48 -8.80
CA LEU A 167 8.65 7.51 -9.85
C LEU A 167 8.00 8.82 -9.41
N THR A 168 7.27 8.87 -8.28
CA THR A 168 6.55 10.10 -7.90
C THR A 168 7.48 11.29 -7.75
N LEU A 169 8.47 11.21 -6.87
CA LEU A 169 9.36 12.35 -6.62
C LEU A 169 10.23 12.73 -7.84
N PRO A 170 10.82 11.77 -8.57
CA PRO A 170 11.52 12.09 -9.83
C PRO A 170 10.63 12.77 -10.86
N LEU A 171 9.38 12.32 -11.05
CA LEU A 171 8.43 12.94 -11.97
C LEU A 171 8.00 14.32 -11.49
N VAL A 172 7.75 14.50 -10.20
CA VAL A 172 7.43 15.80 -9.60
C VAL A 172 8.56 16.80 -9.88
N SER A 173 9.80 16.44 -9.62
CA SER A 173 10.97 17.26 -9.89
C SER A 173 11.10 17.58 -11.39
N LYS A 174 10.94 16.58 -12.25
CA LYS A 174 11.07 16.73 -13.69
C LYS A 174 9.98 17.59 -14.32
N PHE A 175 8.72 17.38 -13.94
CA PHE A 175 7.59 18.15 -14.48
C PHE A 175 7.49 19.55 -13.86
N GLY A 176 7.93 19.69 -12.62
CA GLY A 176 7.91 20.95 -11.88
C GLY A 176 8.94 21.98 -12.40
N GLN A 177 10.13 21.51 -12.78
CA GLN A 177 11.22 22.40 -13.21
C GLN A 177 11.47 23.55 -12.23
N GLY A 178 11.45 23.24 -10.93
CA GLY A 178 11.59 24.22 -9.84
C GLY A 178 10.26 24.72 -9.25
N ASP A 179 9.11 24.37 -9.82
CA ASP A 179 7.79 24.62 -9.26
C ASP A 179 7.18 23.29 -8.78
N ASP A 180 7.29 23.04 -7.48
CA ASP A 180 6.78 21.81 -6.87
C ASP A 180 5.27 21.65 -7.06
N GLN A 181 4.49 22.72 -6.93
CA GLN A 181 3.03 22.67 -7.09
C GLN A 181 2.61 22.17 -8.48
N ARG A 182 3.27 22.69 -9.51
CA ARG A 182 3.10 22.26 -10.89
C ARG A 182 3.54 20.81 -11.08
N GLY A 183 4.67 20.42 -10.48
CA GLY A 183 5.21 19.07 -10.55
C GLY A 183 4.25 18.03 -9.96
N TRP A 184 3.71 18.30 -8.78
CA TRP A 184 2.71 17.45 -8.14
C TRP A 184 1.43 17.34 -8.99
N PHE A 185 0.88 18.47 -9.42
CA PHE A 185 -0.34 18.49 -10.25
C PHE A 185 -0.22 17.61 -11.50
N LEU A 186 0.87 17.75 -12.26
CA LEU A 186 1.10 17.01 -13.51
C LEU A 186 1.33 15.51 -13.23
N THR A 187 2.10 15.17 -12.22
CA THR A 187 2.37 13.77 -11.82
C THR A 187 1.09 13.05 -11.39
N ILE A 188 0.29 13.70 -10.56
CA ILE A 188 -0.99 13.15 -10.09
C ILE A 188 -1.98 13.02 -11.25
N THR A 189 -2.03 13.99 -12.15
CA THR A 189 -2.89 13.91 -13.34
C THR A 189 -2.52 12.72 -14.22
N LEU A 190 -1.23 12.46 -14.42
CA LEU A 190 -0.74 11.29 -15.15
C LEU A 190 -1.21 9.99 -14.47
N PHE A 191 -1.01 9.86 -13.15
CA PHE A 191 -1.43 8.66 -12.41
C PHE A 191 -2.95 8.49 -12.38
N ALA A 192 -3.71 9.58 -12.33
CA ALA A 192 -5.17 9.54 -12.40
C ALA A 192 -5.67 8.99 -13.75
N ILE A 193 -5.08 9.42 -14.86
CA ILE A 193 -5.41 8.92 -16.21
C ILE A 193 -5.10 7.42 -16.29
N ILE A 194 -3.91 7.00 -15.86
CA ILE A 194 -3.54 5.58 -15.81
C ILE A 194 -4.55 4.78 -14.98
N GLY A 195 -4.92 5.29 -13.80
CA GLY A 195 -5.90 4.65 -12.90
C GLY A 195 -7.26 4.43 -13.58
N VAL A 196 -7.78 5.43 -14.27
CA VAL A 196 -9.05 5.31 -15.02
C VAL A 196 -8.95 4.21 -16.09
N VAL A 197 -7.87 4.20 -16.88
CA VAL A 197 -7.67 3.19 -17.92
C VAL A 197 -7.66 1.77 -17.32
N LEU A 198 -6.95 1.57 -16.21
CA LEU A 198 -6.88 0.28 -15.53
C LEU A 198 -8.26 -0.16 -15.00
N LEU A 199 -9.07 0.74 -14.43
CA LEU A 199 -10.43 0.43 -13.96
C LEU A 199 -11.37 0.05 -15.10
N VAL A 200 -11.28 0.73 -16.23
CA VAL A 200 -12.07 0.41 -17.42
C VAL A 200 -11.72 -1.01 -17.95
N ILE A 201 -10.42 -1.34 -18.03
CA ILE A 201 -10.00 -2.68 -18.42
C ILE A 201 -10.52 -3.73 -17.43
N THR A 202 -10.47 -3.45 -16.13
CA THR A 202 -10.98 -4.36 -15.09
C THR A 202 -12.47 -4.61 -15.24
N PHE A 203 -13.27 -3.56 -15.51
CA PHE A 203 -14.70 -3.69 -15.73
C PHE A 203 -15.02 -4.67 -16.87
N PHE A 204 -14.29 -4.64 -17.98
CA PHE A 204 -14.55 -5.53 -19.11
C PHE A 204 -14.03 -6.95 -18.89
N SER A 205 -12.99 -7.15 -18.07
CA SER A 205 -12.30 -8.44 -17.92
C SER A 205 -12.86 -9.33 -16.82
N ALA A 206 -13.31 -8.78 -15.68
CA ALA A 206 -13.71 -9.55 -14.51
C ALA A 206 -15.15 -10.08 -14.56
N LYS A 207 -15.39 -11.30 -14.02
CA LYS A 207 -16.71 -11.91 -13.88
C LYS A 207 -17.01 -12.23 -12.42
N GLU A 208 -18.24 -11.97 -11.97
CA GLU A 208 -18.64 -12.12 -10.56
C GLU A 208 -18.87 -13.58 -10.15
N ARG A 209 -18.28 -14.02 -8.97
CA ARG A 209 -18.45 -15.37 -8.38
C ARG A 209 -18.17 -15.35 -6.90
N ILE A 210 -18.48 -14.68 -5.96
CA ILE A 210 -18.37 -14.54 -4.47
C ILE A 210 -17.03 -14.87 -3.77
N LEU A 211 -16.41 -13.97 -3.10
CA LEU A 211 -15.70 -13.87 -1.80
C LEU A 211 -14.41 -13.04 -1.72
N THR A 212 -14.15 -12.33 -0.61
CA THR A 212 -13.01 -12.16 0.31
C THR A 212 -12.31 -10.83 0.47
N LEU A 213 -11.86 -10.45 1.73
CA LEU A 213 -10.83 -9.44 2.01
C LEU A 213 -10.26 -9.37 3.42
N PHE A 214 -8.96 -8.96 3.65
CA PHE A 214 -8.39 -8.32 4.86
C PHE A 214 -6.95 -7.76 4.86
N LEU A 215 -6.56 -6.79 5.73
CA LEU A 215 -5.33 -6.31 6.40
C LEU A 215 -4.49 -5.19 5.79
N PHE A 216 -4.15 -4.12 6.57
CA PHE A 216 -2.98 -3.24 6.31
C PHE A 216 -2.79 -2.08 7.31
N THR A 217 -2.82 -2.31 8.61
CA THR A 217 -2.67 -1.24 9.61
C THR A 217 -1.24 -0.72 9.77
N THR A 218 -0.25 -1.60 9.65
CA THR A 218 1.15 -1.27 10.01
C THR A 218 1.93 -0.57 8.89
N LEU A 219 1.53 -0.77 7.64
CA LEU A 219 2.24 -0.21 6.48
C LEU A 219 2.19 1.31 6.38
N ALA A 220 1.10 1.91 6.85
CA ALA A 220 0.91 3.36 6.80
C ALA A 220 1.94 4.12 7.61
N MET A 221 2.20 3.63 8.81
CA MET A 221 3.07 4.31 9.74
C MET A 221 4.52 4.31 9.26
N TRP A 222 5.01 3.17 8.78
CA TRP A 222 6.35 3.05 8.26
C TRP A 222 6.53 3.84 6.94
N GLY A 223 5.57 3.76 6.03
CA GLY A 223 5.63 4.47 4.75
C GLY A 223 5.68 5.99 4.92
N SER A 224 4.84 6.55 5.79
CA SER A 224 4.78 8.00 6.03
C SER A 224 6.04 8.54 6.69
N SER A 225 6.64 7.79 7.63
CA SER A 225 7.81 8.25 8.38
C SER A 225 9.12 8.11 7.60
N MET A 226 9.20 7.19 6.63
CA MET A 226 10.45 6.90 5.92
C MET A 226 10.87 8.03 4.97
N SER A 227 9.93 8.82 4.43
CA SER A 227 10.24 10.02 3.66
C SER A 227 10.94 11.09 4.52
N TYR A 228 10.47 11.29 5.76
CA TYR A 228 11.15 12.19 6.71
C TYR A 228 12.53 11.68 7.12
N TYR A 229 12.66 10.36 7.34
CA TYR A 229 13.95 9.73 7.66
C TYR A 229 14.99 10.01 6.56
N PHE A 230 14.63 9.84 5.30
CA PHE A 230 15.54 10.11 4.19
C PHE A 230 15.80 11.60 3.96
N ASN A 231 14.82 12.47 4.14
CA ASN A 231 14.98 13.91 3.88
C ASN A 231 15.79 14.63 4.97
N TYR A 232 15.62 14.21 6.24
CA TYR A 232 16.14 14.96 7.38
C TYR A 232 17.21 14.25 8.22
N PHE A 233 17.29 12.91 8.16
CA PHE A 233 18.28 12.16 8.92
C PHE A 233 19.41 11.62 8.04
N VAL A 234 19.13 11.10 6.85
CA VAL A 234 20.15 10.54 5.95
C VAL A 234 21.07 11.66 5.43
N ASP A 235 22.38 11.45 5.53
CA ASP A 235 23.36 12.40 5.03
C ASP A 235 23.33 12.47 3.50
N LYS A 236 23.05 13.67 2.96
CA LYS A 236 22.87 13.88 1.52
C LYS A 236 24.17 13.74 0.74
N THR A 237 25.30 14.06 1.34
CA THR A 237 26.63 13.92 0.71
C THR A 237 27.00 12.46 0.59
N ALA A 238 26.87 11.69 1.69
CA ALA A 238 27.10 10.26 1.67
C ALA A 238 26.13 9.52 0.71
N LEU A 239 24.89 9.98 0.62
CA LEU A 239 23.90 9.44 -0.32
C LEU A 239 24.29 9.75 -1.77
N PHE A 240 24.80 10.95 -2.05
CA PHE A 240 25.32 11.32 -3.37
C PHE A 240 26.50 10.44 -3.77
N ASP A 241 27.50 10.26 -2.88
CA ASP A 241 28.65 9.41 -3.12
C ASP A 241 28.25 7.96 -3.38
N PHE A 242 27.25 7.48 -2.62
CA PHE A 242 26.67 6.16 -2.84
C PHE A 242 26.05 6.04 -4.24
N LEU A 243 25.24 7.00 -4.67
CA LEU A 243 24.63 7.01 -6.00
C LEU A 243 25.68 7.11 -7.09
N GLN A 244 26.75 7.86 -6.90
CA GLN A 244 27.88 7.99 -7.83
C GLN A 244 28.58 6.64 -8.04
N ASN A 245 28.77 5.85 -7.00
CA ASN A 245 29.37 4.50 -7.10
C ASN A 245 28.52 3.54 -7.96
N PHE A 246 27.23 3.81 -8.11
CA PHE A 246 26.32 3.05 -9.01
C PHE A 246 26.13 3.70 -10.37
N GLY A 247 26.85 4.79 -10.68
CA GLY A 247 26.72 5.50 -11.95
C GLY A 247 25.37 6.22 -12.11
N LEU A 248 24.71 6.59 -11.02
CA LEU A 248 23.39 7.26 -10.99
C LEU A 248 23.51 8.77 -10.76
N VAL A 249 24.64 9.35 -11.10
CA VAL A 249 24.94 10.77 -10.98
C VAL A 249 25.28 11.34 -12.35
N ARG A 250 24.84 12.56 -12.64
CA ARG A 250 25.20 13.29 -13.85
C ARG A 250 26.60 13.90 -13.69
N ILE A 251 27.53 13.55 -14.57
CA ILE A 251 28.87 14.13 -14.63
C ILE A 251 28.94 15.04 -15.85
N GLU A 252 29.33 16.30 -15.66
CA GLU A 252 29.46 17.25 -16.76
C GLU A 252 30.55 16.81 -17.75
N GLY A 253 30.20 16.75 -19.02
CA GLY A 253 31.15 16.39 -20.10
C GLY A 253 31.19 14.91 -20.47
N GLU A 254 30.49 14.03 -19.81
CA GLU A 254 30.38 12.63 -20.20
C GLU A 254 29.22 12.35 -21.16
N THR A 255 29.51 11.49 -22.15
CA THR A 255 28.46 10.96 -23.06
C THR A 255 27.85 9.70 -22.47
N TYR A 256 26.56 9.76 -22.21
CA TYR A 256 25.85 8.69 -21.54
C TYR A 256 25.26 7.67 -22.52
N GLY A 257 25.33 6.38 -22.14
CA GLY A 257 24.69 5.30 -22.87
C GLY A 257 23.14 5.34 -22.77
N MET A 258 22.49 4.54 -23.61
CA MET A 258 21.02 4.47 -23.71
C MET A 258 20.34 4.20 -22.35
N TRP A 259 20.95 3.40 -21.48
CA TRP A 259 20.43 3.09 -20.14
C TRP A 259 20.40 4.33 -19.23
N HIS A 260 21.45 5.10 -19.21
CA HIS A 260 21.52 6.34 -18.43
C HIS A 260 20.50 7.37 -18.92
N THR A 261 20.37 7.53 -20.26
CA THR A 261 19.36 8.39 -20.86
C THR A 261 17.93 7.93 -20.50
N PHE A 262 17.69 6.64 -20.46
CA PHE A 262 16.42 6.07 -20.03
C PHE A 262 16.14 6.41 -18.55
N LEU A 263 17.08 6.21 -17.65
CA LEU A 263 16.92 6.56 -16.23
C LEU A 263 16.73 8.07 -16.01
N ASP A 264 17.46 8.91 -16.76
CA ASP A 264 17.31 10.35 -16.72
C ASP A 264 15.92 10.80 -17.23
N ALA A 265 15.34 10.06 -18.17
CA ALA A 265 13.97 10.31 -18.62
C ALA A 265 12.95 10.19 -17.48
N PHE A 266 13.19 9.35 -16.48
CA PHE A 266 12.37 9.20 -15.29
C PHE A 266 12.84 10.03 -14.08
N GLY A 267 13.87 10.86 -14.24
CA GLY A 267 14.43 11.68 -13.16
C GLY A 267 15.18 10.86 -12.09
N LEU A 268 15.68 9.68 -12.45
CA LEU A 268 16.42 8.76 -11.56
C LEU A 268 17.94 8.97 -11.58
N ILE A 269 18.38 10.13 -12.10
CA ILE A 269 19.79 10.53 -12.12
C ILE A 269 19.98 11.74 -11.21
N ALA A 270 20.91 11.64 -10.25
CA ALA A 270 21.22 12.71 -9.33
C ALA A 270 22.00 13.82 -10.03
N GLN A 271 21.63 15.07 -9.73
CA GLN A 271 22.30 16.25 -10.29
C GLN A 271 23.56 16.62 -9.49
N PRO A 272 24.60 17.16 -10.12
CA PRO A 272 25.87 17.52 -9.44
C PRO A 272 25.71 18.57 -8.33
N ASP A 273 24.66 19.39 -8.40
CA ASP A 273 24.32 20.40 -7.37
C ASP A 273 23.61 19.84 -6.13
N HIS A 274 23.45 18.52 -6.06
CA HIS A 274 22.74 17.79 -4.98
C HIS A 274 21.24 18.13 -4.84
N SER A 275 20.63 18.88 -5.75
CA SER A 275 19.27 19.39 -5.63
C SER A 275 18.20 18.26 -5.55
N ASN A 276 18.42 17.15 -6.26
CA ASN A 276 17.48 16.02 -6.32
C ASN A 276 17.99 14.72 -5.66
N VAL A 277 19.09 14.77 -4.93
CA VAL A 277 19.72 13.56 -4.29
C VAL A 277 18.73 12.83 -3.39
N PHE A 278 17.94 13.56 -2.59
CA PHE A 278 16.88 12.98 -1.77
C PHE A 278 15.85 12.21 -2.64
N ALA A 279 15.36 12.85 -3.70
CA ALA A 279 14.32 12.25 -4.56
C ALA A 279 14.82 10.95 -5.22
N VAL A 280 16.04 10.98 -5.79
CA VAL A 280 16.66 9.82 -6.43
C VAL A 280 16.97 8.72 -5.41
N GLY A 281 17.61 9.05 -4.30
CA GLY A 281 18.00 8.08 -3.28
C GLY A 281 16.80 7.41 -2.60
N PHE A 282 15.77 8.17 -2.24
CA PHE A 282 14.55 7.64 -1.63
C PHE A 282 13.75 6.78 -2.63
N SER A 283 13.68 7.19 -3.89
CA SER A 283 13.04 6.39 -4.95
C SER A 283 13.77 5.07 -5.16
N LEU A 284 15.10 5.10 -5.26
CA LEU A 284 15.92 3.89 -5.41
C LEU A 284 15.75 2.93 -4.21
N PHE A 285 15.76 3.46 -2.99
CA PHE A 285 15.51 2.70 -1.77
C PHE A 285 14.17 1.96 -1.81
N ASN A 286 13.09 2.64 -2.21
CA ASN A 286 11.78 2.04 -2.33
C ASN A 286 11.70 1.03 -3.48
N MET A 287 12.26 1.36 -4.66
CA MET A 287 12.27 0.47 -5.83
C MET A 287 12.96 -0.86 -5.53
N ILE A 288 14.14 -0.81 -4.92
CA ILE A 288 14.88 -2.02 -4.53
C ILE A 288 14.05 -2.84 -3.53
N GLY A 289 13.46 -2.20 -2.51
CA GLY A 289 12.59 -2.86 -1.56
C GLY A 289 11.40 -3.56 -2.23
N GLN A 290 10.74 -2.92 -3.21
CA GLN A 290 9.62 -3.51 -3.94
C GLN A 290 10.03 -4.68 -4.84
N VAL A 291 11.18 -4.59 -5.52
CA VAL A 291 11.72 -5.71 -6.32
C VAL A 291 11.98 -6.93 -5.44
N ILE A 292 12.62 -6.73 -4.28
CA ILE A 292 12.88 -7.80 -3.31
C ILE A 292 11.56 -8.38 -2.76
N THR A 293 10.60 -7.51 -2.43
CA THR A 293 9.26 -7.95 -1.98
C THR A 293 8.57 -8.79 -3.05
N LEU A 294 8.58 -8.35 -4.31
CA LEU A 294 7.98 -9.09 -5.42
C LEU A 294 8.62 -10.47 -5.59
N ALA A 295 9.96 -10.54 -5.60
CA ALA A 295 10.69 -11.80 -5.67
C ALA A 295 10.34 -12.73 -4.48
N GLY A 296 10.29 -12.18 -3.26
CA GLY A 296 9.91 -12.92 -2.05
C GLY A 296 8.48 -13.46 -2.09
N VAL A 297 7.51 -12.65 -2.60
CA VAL A 297 6.12 -13.09 -2.78
C VAL A 297 6.05 -14.28 -3.74
N ILE A 298 6.72 -14.21 -4.89
CA ILE A 298 6.67 -15.24 -5.92
C ILE A 298 7.38 -16.52 -5.46
N LEU A 299 8.58 -16.39 -4.90
CA LEU A 299 9.44 -17.54 -4.62
C LEU A 299 9.17 -18.17 -3.26
N LEU A 300 8.93 -17.37 -2.22
CA LEU A 300 8.92 -17.85 -0.83
C LEU A 300 7.53 -18.15 -0.30
N SER A 301 6.50 -17.39 -0.69
CA SER A 301 5.19 -17.48 -0.03
C SER A 301 4.54 -18.86 -0.16
N GLY A 302 4.48 -19.39 -1.37
CA GLY A 302 3.93 -20.74 -1.63
C GLY A 302 4.82 -21.83 -1.06
N PHE A 303 6.13 -21.75 -1.27
CA PHE A 303 7.09 -22.75 -0.82
C PHE A 303 7.09 -22.89 0.71
N LEU A 304 7.28 -21.80 1.43
CA LEU A 304 7.34 -21.82 2.89
C LEU A 304 6.01 -22.23 3.52
N SER A 305 4.88 -21.74 3.00
CA SER A 305 3.56 -22.06 3.55
C SER A 305 3.17 -23.52 3.40
N ASN A 306 3.63 -24.18 2.32
CA ASN A 306 3.41 -25.61 2.14
C ASN A 306 4.21 -26.47 3.14
N ILE A 307 5.42 -26.05 3.50
CA ILE A 307 6.29 -26.79 4.43
C ILE A 307 5.86 -26.54 5.88
N PHE A 308 5.85 -25.29 6.31
CA PHE A 308 5.70 -24.90 7.72
C PHE A 308 4.27 -24.50 8.13
N GLY A 309 3.35 -24.39 7.15
CA GLY A 309 1.99 -23.89 7.35
C GLY A 309 1.91 -22.36 7.42
N LYS A 310 0.76 -21.82 6.99
CA LYS A 310 0.55 -20.36 6.82
C LYS A 310 0.81 -19.57 8.11
N ARG A 311 0.26 -20.03 9.27
CA ARG A 311 0.39 -19.39 10.57
C ARG A 311 1.86 -19.22 11.00
N ASN A 312 2.64 -20.30 10.96
CA ASN A 312 4.02 -20.29 11.44
C ASN A 312 4.91 -19.42 10.55
N VAL A 313 4.75 -19.51 9.21
CA VAL A 313 5.48 -18.66 8.26
C VAL A 313 5.15 -17.20 8.50
N PHE A 314 3.87 -16.87 8.64
CA PHE A 314 3.43 -15.51 8.90
C PHE A 314 4.04 -14.95 10.19
N LEU A 315 4.02 -15.74 11.27
CA LEU A 315 4.56 -15.34 12.56
C LEU A 315 6.07 -15.06 12.51
N ILE A 316 6.85 -15.99 11.93
CA ILE A 316 8.31 -15.85 11.81
C ILE A 316 8.66 -14.65 10.90
N CYS A 317 8.01 -14.54 9.75
CA CYS A 317 8.25 -13.45 8.81
C CYS A 317 7.90 -12.08 9.40
N LEU A 318 6.81 -11.99 10.15
CA LEU A 318 6.43 -10.75 10.83
C LEU A 318 7.41 -10.36 11.94
N ALA A 319 7.89 -11.34 12.72
CA ALA A 319 8.91 -11.12 13.75
C ALA A 319 10.23 -10.64 13.16
N LEU A 320 10.68 -11.26 12.05
CA LEU A 320 11.88 -10.80 11.32
C LEU A 320 11.69 -9.40 10.76
N THR A 321 10.50 -9.08 10.23
CA THR A 321 10.18 -7.75 9.75
C THR A 321 10.27 -6.71 10.86
N ALA A 322 9.72 -7.03 12.06
CA ALA A 322 9.83 -6.16 13.23
C ALA A 322 11.29 -5.93 13.62
N PHE A 323 12.09 -6.98 13.66
CA PHE A 323 13.52 -6.91 13.98
C PHE A 323 14.28 -6.02 13.00
N PHE A 324 14.16 -6.28 11.69
CA PHE A 324 14.86 -5.47 10.69
C PHE A 324 14.37 -4.02 10.66
N THR A 325 13.08 -3.76 10.95
CA THR A 325 12.56 -2.40 11.07
C THR A 325 13.18 -1.67 12.27
N ALA A 326 13.37 -2.33 13.40
CA ALA A 326 14.01 -1.75 14.57
C ALA A 326 15.49 -1.35 14.31
N LEU A 327 16.19 -2.10 13.45
CA LEU A 327 17.60 -1.82 13.13
C LEU A 327 17.83 -0.45 12.48
N PHE A 328 16.83 0.14 11.81
CA PHE A 328 16.96 1.51 11.28
C PHE A 328 17.26 2.55 12.35
N PHE A 329 16.95 2.25 13.62
CA PHE A 329 17.25 3.16 14.73
C PHE A 329 18.73 3.27 15.05
N VAL A 330 19.50 2.19 14.89
CA VAL A 330 20.92 2.12 15.31
C VAL A 330 21.91 2.45 14.19
N VAL A 331 21.43 2.61 12.97
CA VAL A 331 22.30 2.90 11.81
C VAL A 331 22.65 4.38 11.77
N ASP A 332 23.92 4.67 11.46
CA ASP A 332 24.40 6.03 11.26
C ASP A 332 23.90 6.62 9.94
N SER A 333 23.65 7.93 9.93
CA SER A 333 23.15 8.69 8.78
C SER A 333 24.03 8.60 7.53
N THR A 334 25.32 8.35 7.72
CA THR A 334 26.33 8.25 6.64
C THR A 334 26.48 6.84 6.09
N ASN A 335 25.98 5.81 6.79
CA ASN A 335 26.15 4.41 6.36
C ASN A 335 25.01 3.97 5.43
N ILE A 336 24.99 4.55 4.24
CA ILE A 336 23.92 4.34 3.23
C ILE A 336 23.80 2.86 2.83
N SER A 337 24.94 2.18 2.64
CA SER A 337 24.95 0.76 2.27
C SER A 337 24.19 -0.10 3.28
N THR A 338 24.40 0.13 4.59
CA THR A 338 23.69 -0.60 5.65
C THR A 338 22.19 -0.29 5.64
N ILE A 339 21.80 0.97 5.41
CA ILE A 339 20.38 1.37 5.27
C ILE A 339 19.70 0.57 4.15
N PHE A 340 20.34 0.45 2.99
CA PHE A 340 19.82 -0.31 1.84
C PHE A 340 19.78 -1.83 2.12
N ILE A 341 20.80 -2.40 2.73
CA ILE A 341 20.84 -3.82 3.11
C ILE A 341 19.70 -4.17 4.08
N ILE A 342 19.50 -3.37 5.12
CA ILE A 342 18.40 -3.57 6.08
C ILE A 342 17.06 -3.50 5.37
N ASN A 343 16.87 -2.58 4.43
CA ASN A 343 15.64 -2.51 3.63
C ASN A 343 15.40 -3.78 2.80
N CYS A 344 16.45 -4.31 2.17
CA CYS A 344 16.37 -5.58 1.42
C CYS A 344 15.95 -6.74 2.33
N LEU A 345 16.60 -6.90 3.50
CA LEU A 345 16.30 -7.95 4.47
C LEU A 345 14.87 -7.82 5.05
N LYS A 346 14.47 -6.60 5.40
CA LYS A 346 13.11 -6.30 5.86
C LYS A 346 12.08 -6.63 4.79
N SER A 347 12.33 -6.21 3.53
CA SER A 347 11.43 -6.43 2.41
C SER A 347 11.27 -7.91 2.08
N LEU A 348 12.36 -8.67 2.13
CA LEU A 348 12.34 -10.12 1.94
C LEU A 348 11.57 -10.83 3.06
N ALA A 349 11.79 -10.43 4.32
CA ALA A 349 11.07 -10.98 5.48
C ALA A 349 9.56 -10.65 5.41
N TYR A 350 9.22 -9.45 4.99
CA TYR A 350 7.83 -8.99 4.88
C TYR A 350 7.05 -9.65 3.73
N ALA A 351 7.72 -9.99 2.64
CA ALA A 351 7.10 -10.48 1.41
C ALA A 351 6.08 -11.62 1.58
N PRO A 352 6.38 -12.73 2.32
CA PRO A 352 5.42 -13.82 2.48
C PRO A 352 4.19 -13.44 3.31
N THR A 353 4.28 -12.41 4.16
CA THR A 353 3.17 -12.03 5.04
C THR A 353 1.96 -11.54 4.25
N ILE A 354 2.17 -10.85 3.13
CA ILE A 354 1.11 -10.24 2.34
C ILE A 354 0.11 -11.28 1.80
N PRO A 355 0.50 -12.26 0.95
CA PRO A 355 -0.45 -13.23 0.40
C PRO A 355 -0.98 -14.21 1.46
N LEU A 356 -0.14 -14.56 2.46
CA LEU A 356 -0.57 -15.48 3.53
C LEU A 356 -1.70 -14.90 4.37
N LEU A 357 -1.68 -13.62 4.63
CA LEU A 357 -2.68 -12.91 5.36
C LEU A 357 -4.06 -13.02 4.70
N TRP A 358 -4.11 -12.78 3.40
CA TRP A 358 -5.34 -12.93 2.62
C TRP A 358 -5.82 -14.38 2.57
N ALA A 359 -4.90 -15.33 2.46
CA ALA A 359 -5.22 -16.74 2.48
C ALA A 359 -5.78 -17.19 3.85
N MET A 360 -5.24 -16.68 4.97
CA MET A 360 -5.70 -16.99 6.32
C MET A 360 -7.10 -16.46 6.61
N MET A 361 -7.55 -15.41 5.92
CA MET A 361 -8.93 -14.92 6.05
C MET A 361 -9.95 -15.87 5.44
N GLY A 362 -9.62 -16.48 4.31
CA GLY A 362 -10.40 -17.59 3.78
C GLY A 362 -10.53 -18.72 4.82
N ASP A 363 -9.42 -19.03 5.49
CA ASP A 363 -9.42 -20.07 6.53
C ASP A 363 -10.34 -19.72 7.72
N VAL A 364 -10.41 -18.44 8.13
CA VAL A 364 -11.35 -17.96 9.18
C VAL A 364 -12.81 -18.10 8.75
N ALA A 365 -13.12 -17.77 7.49
CA ALA A 365 -14.47 -17.91 6.96
C ALA A 365 -14.90 -19.37 6.87
N ASP A 366 -14.00 -20.27 6.47
CA ASP A 366 -14.23 -21.71 6.42
C ASP A 366 -14.36 -22.30 7.85
N HIS A 367 -13.56 -21.83 8.82
CA HIS A 367 -13.72 -22.19 10.23
C HIS A 367 -15.09 -21.75 10.79
N SER A 368 -15.57 -20.56 10.44
CA SER A 368 -16.91 -20.09 10.83
C SER A 368 -18.02 -20.96 10.22
N GLU A 369 -17.88 -21.39 8.97
CA GLU A 369 -18.82 -22.35 8.33
C GLU A 369 -18.80 -23.71 9.03
N TRP A 370 -17.61 -24.20 9.42
CA TRP A 370 -17.43 -25.49 10.08
C TRP A 370 -18.07 -25.51 11.47
N VAL A 371 -17.86 -24.46 12.29
CA VAL A 371 -18.37 -24.37 13.67
C VAL A 371 -19.83 -23.94 13.72
N ASN A 372 -20.22 -22.92 12.97
CA ASN A 372 -21.51 -22.24 13.09
C ASN A 372 -22.50 -22.63 11.99
N HIS A 373 -22.16 -23.55 11.09
CA HIS A 373 -22.96 -23.92 9.90
C HIS A 373 -23.37 -22.71 9.02
N ARG A 374 -22.70 -21.57 9.22
CA ARG A 374 -22.97 -20.32 8.51
C ARG A 374 -21.66 -19.66 8.07
N ARG A 375 -21.51 -19.49 6.78
CA ARG A 375 -20.35 -18.85 6.20
C ARG A 375 -20.46 -17.32 6.32
N ALA A 376 -19.78 -16.71 7.30
CA ALA A 376 -19.82 -15.28 7.56
C ALA A 376 -18.74 -14.50 6.80
N THR A 377 -18.57 -14.79 5.52
CA THR A 377 -17.45 -14.27 4.74
C THR A 377 -17.48 -12.74 4.61
N GLY A 378 -18.59 -12.16 4.20
CA GLY A 378 -18.73 -10.71 4.07
C GLY A 378 -18.46 -9.97 5.37
N PHE A 379 -18.90 -10.50 6.52
CA PHE A 379 -18.65 -9.90 7.82
C PHE A 379 -17.18 -9.96 8.23
N VAL A 380 -16.51 -11.11 8.02
CA VAL A 380 -15.06 -11.27 8.27
C VAL A 380 -14.29 -10.24 7.45
N PHE A 381 -14.65 -9.99 6.22
CA PHE A 381 -13.95 -9.10 5.30
C PHE A 381 -14.27 -7.62 5.52
N ALA A 382 -15.52 -7.27 5.80
CA ALA A 382 -15.89 -5.90 6.15
C ALA A 382 -15.20 -5.43 7.44
N GLY A 383 -15.15 -6.29 8.48
CA GLY A 383 -14.45 -5.99 9.73
C GLY A 383 -12.98 -5.68 9.53
N VAL A 384 -12.33 -6.22 8.49
CA VAL A 384 -10.88 -6.06 8.27
C VAL A 384 -10.55 -4.89 7.34
N VAL A 385 -11.36 -4.59 6.36
CA VAL A 385 -11.26 -3.31 5.66
C VAL A 385 -11.44 -2.16 6.65
N PHE A 386 -12.39 -2.29 7.60
CA PHE A 386 -12.53 -1.36 8.73
C PHE A 386 -11.23 -1.24 9.53
N ALA A 387 -10.66 -2.36 9.99
CA ALA A 387 -9.41 -2.36 10.76
C ALA A 387 -8.22 -1.80 9.97
N LEU A 388 -8.14 -2.07 8.65
CA LEU A 388 -7.16 -1.50 7.74
C LEU A 388 -7.23 0.03 7.75
N LYS A 389 -8.39 0.58 7.46
CA LYS A 389 -8.56 2.03 7.29
C LYS A 389 -8.41 2.78 8.61
N ALA A 390 -9.00 2.25 9.69
CA ALA A 390 -8.83 2.80 11.03
C ALA A 390 -7.34 2.79 11.44
N GLY A 391 -6.64 1.68 11.21
CA GLY A 391 -5.22 1.58 11.52
C GLY A 391 -4.35 2.52 10.71
N LEU A 392 -4.63 2.69 9.41
CA LEU A 392 -3.93 3.65 8.56
C LEU A 392 -4.11 5.09 9.06
N GLY A 393 -5.33 5.47 9.46
CA GLY A 393 -5.61 6.78 10.04
C GLY A 393 -4.89 7.00 11.37
N ILE A 394 -4.98 6.02 12.27
CA ILE A 394 -4.30 6.06 13.58
C ILE A 394 -2.79 6.10 13.40
N GLY A 395 -2.21 5.29 12.50
CA GLY A 395 -0.77 5.26 12.24
C GLY A 395 -0.23 6.60 11.73
N GLY A 396 -0.91 7.24 10.79
CA GLY A 396 -0.53 8.57 10.28
C GLY A 396 -0.65 9.66 11.35
N ALA A 397 -1.73 9.64 12.15
CA ALA A 397 -1.93 10.60 13.25
C ALA A 397 -0.88 10.46 14.35
N ILE A 398 -0.55 9.22 14.75
CA ILE A 398 0.51 8.95 15.73
C ILE A 398 1.87 9.44 15.20
N CYS A 399 2.19 9.15 13.95
CA CYS A 399 3.43 9.61 13.32
C CYS A 399 3.52 11.15 13.37
N GLY A 400 2.50 11.86 12.91
CA GLY A 400 2.45 13.32 12.93
C GLY A 400 2.54 13.90 14.33
N ALA A 401 1.79 13.37 15.30
CA ALA A 401 1.79 13.82 16.69
C ALA A 401 3.16 13.63 17.37
N ILE A 402 3.83 12.51 17.13
CA ILE A 402 5.16 12.25 17.71
C ILE A 402 6.18 13.19 17.11
N VAL A 403 6.25 13.30 15.78
CA VAL A 403 7.22 14.16 15.10
C VAL A 403 7.04 15.62 15.54
N ASP A 404 5.80 16.08 15.66
CA ASP A 404 5.46 17.44 16.16
C ASP A 404 5.88 17.63 17.63
N SER A 405 5.65 16.63 18.51
CA SER A 405 6.02 16.68 19.93
C SER A 405 7.55 16.78 20.17
N PHE A 406 8.35 16.30 19.20
CA PHE A 406 9.80 16.44 19.20
C PHE A 406 10.30 17.75 18.54
N GLY A 407 9.38 18.67 18.17
CA GLY A 407 9.72 19.99 17.65
C GLY A 407 10.10 20.00 16.17
N PHE A 408 9.49 19.12 15.38
CA PHE A 408 9.65 19.13 13.92
C PHE A 408 9.04 20.37 13.28
N VAL A 409 9.84 21.05 12.45
CA VAL A 409 9.40 22.16 11.60
C VAL A 409 9.89 21.88 10.19
N SER A 410 8.97 21.80 9.23
CA SER A 410 9.30 21.51 7.84
C SER A 410 10.20 22.58 7.21
N ASN A 411 11.09 22.17 6.32
CA ASN A 411 12.00 23.05 5.56
C ASN A 411 12.94 23.91 6.42
N THR A 412 13.29 23.44 7.63
CA THR A 412 14.26 24.11 8.51
C THR A 412 15.38 23.12 8.91
N VAL A 413 16.48 23.69 9.42
CA VAL A 413 17.52 22.85 10.09
C VAL A 413 16.93 22.33 11.39
N LEU A 414 16.80 21.00 11.49
CA LEU A 414 16.16 20.35 12.62
C LEU A 414 17.10 20.26 13.83
N THR A 415 16.49 20.31 15.02
CA THR A 415 17.18 20.02 16.28
C THR A 415 17.46 18.52 16.41
N GLU A 416 18.45 18.14 17.23
CA GLU A 416 18.75 16.71 17.52
C GLU A 416 17.51 15.96 18.05
N ASN A 417 16.68 16.63 18.86
CA ASN A 417 15.43 16.06 19.36
C ASN A 417 14.43 15.76 18.23
N ALA A 418 14.27 16.66 17.26
CA ALA A 418 13.41 16.43 16.12
C ALA A 418 13.89 15.26 15.24
N ILE A 419 15.20 15.17 15.01
CA ILE A 419 15.83 14.04 14.31
C ILE A 419 15.61 12.72 15.08
N PHE A 420 15.75 12.73 16.40
CA PHE A 420 15.46 11.57 17.25
C PHE A 420 13.99 11.13 17.11
N GLY A 421 13.03 12.06 17.12
CA GLY A 421 11.62 11.78 16.89
C GLY A 421 11.35 11.13 15.53
N ILE A 422 12.00 11.62 14.46
CA ILE A 422 11.93 11.02 13.12
C ILE A 422 12.49 9.59 13.12
N ARG A 423 13.65 9.35 13.73
CA ARG A 423 14.23 8.01 13.85
C ARG A 423 13.32 7.06 14.61
N LEU A 424 12.73 7.52 15.70
CA LEU A 424 11.79 6.72 16.51
C LEU A 424 10.56 6.29 15.73
N THR A 425 9.94 7.22 14.99
CA THR A 425 8.74 6.96 14.18
C THR A 425 9.00 6.11 12.94
N SER A 426 10.22 6.13 12.41
CA SER A 426 10.61 5.35 11.22
C SER A 426 11.10 3.94 11.55
N SER A 427 11.40 3.64 12.82
CA SER A 427 12.02 2.37 13.22
C SER A 427 11.34 1.69 14.40
N VAL A 428 11.50 2.23 15.63
CA VAL A 428 11.10 1.55 16.87
C VAL A 428 9.58 1.42 16.96
N ILE A 429 8.83 2.47 16.67
CA ILE A 429 7.37 2.45 16.80
C ILE A 429 6.72 1.48 15.81
N PRO A 430 7.05 1.49 14.50
CA PRO A 430 6.57 0.47 13.58
C PRO A 430 7.01 -0.95 13.99
N ALA A 431 8.24 -1.12 14.51
CA ALA A 431 8.69 -2.42 14.99
C ALA A 431 7.84 -2.94 16.16
N ILE A 432 7.47 -2.08 17.12
CA ILE A 432 6.57 -2.42 18.23
C ILE A 432 5.19 -2.84 17.70
N THR A 433 4.62 -2.11 16.72
CA THR A 433 3.32 -2.45 16.16
C THR A 433 3.34 -3.78 15.40
N PHE A 434 4.42 -4.10 14.67
CA PHE A 434 4.63 -5.42 14.09
C PHE A 434 4.71 -6.51 15.17
N PHE A 435 5.43 -6.23 16.26
CA PHE A 435 5.58 -7.19 17.37
C PHE A 435 4.25 -7.45 18.10
N VAL A 436 3.40 -6.44 18.27
CA VAL A 436 2.02 -6.61 18.75
C VAL A 436 1.23 -7.54 17.82
N GLY A 437 1.40 -7.41 16.52
CA GLY A 437 0.84 -8.34 15.52
C GLY A 437 1.34 -9.77 15.71
N VAL A 438 2.62 -9.97 16.02
CA VAL A 438 3.19 -11.30 16.36
C VAL A 438 2.50 -11.89 17.58
N ILE A 439 2.33 -11.11 18.65
CA ILE A 439 1.62 -11.55 19.87
C ILE A 439 0.18 -11.95 19.54
N ALA A 440 -0.54 -11.15 18.76
CA ALA A 440 -1.91 -11.47 18.37
C ALA A 440 -2.01 -12.79 17.58
N LEU A 441 -1.03 -13.13 16.78
CA LEU A 441 -0.98 -14.39 16.03
C LEU A 441 -0.80 -15.63 16.90
N PHE A 442 -0.25 -15.51 18.12
CA PHE A 442 -0.23 -16.64 19.05
C PHE A 442 -1.64 -17.10 19.45
N PHE A 443 -2.60 -16.19 19.46
CA PHE A 443 -4.01 -16.48 19.75
C PHE A 443 -4.81 -16.96 18.52
N TYR A 444 -4.20 -16.99 17.34
CA TYR A 444 -4.84 -17.49 16.12
C TYR A 444 -4.93 -19.04 16.17
N PRO A 445 -6.13 -19.65 16.24
CA PRO A 445 -6.27 -21.07 16.56
C PRO A 445 -6.03 -21.99 15.36
N ILE A 446 -6.14 -21.49 14.11
CA ILE A 446 -6.17 -22.33 12.92
C ILE A 446 -4.74 -22.73 12.53
N SER A 447 -4.33 -23.92 13.00
CA SER A 447 -3.08 -24.57 12.60
C SER A 447 -3.23 -25.25 11.22
N LYS A 448 -2.11 -25.65 10.59
CA LYS A 448 -2.11 -26.39 9.31
C LYS A 448 -2.98 -27.65 9.39
N LYS A 449 -2.81 -28.45 10.45
CA LYS A 449 -3.59 -29.69 10.67
C LYS A 449 -5.09 -29.42 10.85
N LEU A 450 -5.44 -28.38 11.62
CA LEU A 450 -6.84 -28.02 11.83
C LEU A 450 -7.47 -27.52 10.51
N ASN A 451 -6.74 -26.76 9.73
CA ASN A 451 -7.26 -26.24 8.45
C ASN A 451 -7.51 -27.37 7.44
N GLU A 452 -6.60 -28.35 7.34
CA GLU A 452 -6.78 -29.56 6.52
C GLU A 452 -8.03 -30.34 6.95
N HIS A 453 -8.22 -30.56 8.27
CA HIS A 453 -9.40 -31.23 8.83
C HIS A 453 -10.73 -30.48 8.51
N ILE A 454 -10.73 -29.15 8.67
CA ILE A 454 -11.89 -28.31 8.31
C ILE A 454 -12.25 -28.46 6.84
N GLN A 455 -11.27 -28.43 5.94
CA GLN A 455 -11.50 -28.58 4.51
C GLN A 455 -12.09 -29.92 4.15
N ASP A 456 -11.57 -31.03 4.75
CA ASP A 456 -12.06 -32.38 4.53
C ASP A 456 -13.52 -32.55 5.03
N ASP A 457 -13.83 -32.03 6.22
CA ASP A 457 -15.20 -32.08 6.77
C ASP A 457 -16.20 -31.25 5.96
N LEU A 458 -15.82 -30.04 5.57
CA LEU A 458 -16.67 -29.20 4.73
C LEU A 458 -16.89 -29.82 3.33
N ALA A 459 -15.86 -30.49 2.79
CA ALA A 459 -15.99 -31.21 1.51
C ALA A 459 -16.98 -32.38 1.62
N LYS A 460 -16.93 -33.15 2.72
CA LYS A 460 -17.89 -34.26 2.99
C LYS A 460 -19.32 -33.72 3.15
N ARG A 461 -19.54 -32.70 3.97
CA ARG A 461 -20.87 -32.06 4.16
C ARG A 461 -21.46 -31.55 2.86
N ARG A 462 -20.66 -31.03 1.95
CA ARG A 462 -21.12 -30.56 0.64
C ARG A 462 -21.47 -31.67 -0.32
N LEU A 463 -20.88 -32.86 -0.16
CA LEU A 463 -21.24 -34.06 -0.92
C LEU A 463 -22.54 -34.71 -0.40
N GLU A 464 -22.79 -34.64 0.91
CA GLU A 464 -24.00 -35.15 1.56
C GLU A 464 -25.25 -34.27 1.30
N ASN A 465 -25.07 -32.99 1.05
CA ASN A 465 -26.16 -32.03 0.77
C ASN A 465 -26.48 -31.82 -0.72
N ASN A 466 -25.78 -32.55 -1.64
CA ASN A 466 -26.05 -32.61 -3.08
C ASN A 466 -26.57 -34.01 -3.47
#